data_8fc58285f369794538b9a06b12a8b9e8
#
_entry.id   8fc58285f369794538b9a06b12a8b9e8
#
_cell.length_a   1.000
_cell.length_b   1.000
_cell.length_c   1.000
_cell.angle_alpha   90.00
_cell.angle_beta   90.00
_cell.angle_gamma   90.00
#
_symmetry.space_group_name_H-M   'P 1'
#
loop_
_entity.id
_entity.type
_entity.pdbx_description
1 polymer ?
#
loop_
_entity_poly.entity_id
_entity_poly.type
_entity_poly.pdbx_seq_one_letter_code
_entity_poly.pdbx_strand_id
1 'polypeptide(L)'
;MSNNIHSPTVFVVQDPDGKEITLAAKYGKLHVILTGKESTDVALNKLHRVLSEMKPGDYLLPIGKSINMGIAIHFAWHYLKINSLCNPVDLNILVWRREQYEYTVETIKL
;
A
#
# COMPACT_ATOMS: atom_id res chain seq x y z
N MET A 1 6.99 -28.50 -10.10
CA MET A 1 5.84 -27.88 -9.72
C MET A 1 6.01 -26.45 -9.38
N SER A 2 5.36 -25.73 -10.05
CA SER A 2 5.48 -24.34 -9.84
C SER A 2 4.63 -23.88 -8.68
N ASN A 3 5.20 -23.08 -7.85
CA ASN A 3 4.43 -22.44 -6.84
C ASN A 3 4.09 -21.06 -7.28
N ASN A 4 3.03 -20.96 -8.02
CA ASN A 4 2.60 -19.66 -8.47
C ASN A 4 1.87 -18.93 -7.36
N ILE A 5 2.28 -19.15 -6.14
CA ILE A 5 1.68 -18.43 -5.03
C ILE A 5 2.18 -17.00 -5.08
N HIS A 6 1.25 -16.09 -5.27
CA HIS A 6 1.58 -14.68 -5.24
C HIS A 6 1.92 -14.29 -3.80
N SER A 7 3.14 -13.83 -3.60
CA SER A 7 3.52 -13.30 -2.30
C SER A 7 3.01 -11.87 -2.21
N PRO A 8 2.22 -11.55 -1.20
CA PRO A 8 1.69 -10.19 -1.08
C PRO A 8 2.80 -9.17 -0.94
N THR A 9 2.52 -7.98 -1.42
CA THR A 9 3.39 -6.82 -1.25
C THR A 9 2.69 -5.83 -0.34
N VAL A 10 3.44 -5.23 0.57
CA VAL A 10 2.98 -4.11 1.38
C VAL A 10 3.53 -2.85 0.72
N PHE A 11 2.66 -2.08 0.09
CA PHE A 11 3.05 -0.82 -0.52
C PHE A 11 3.06 0.27 0.54
N VAL A 12 4.26 0.71 0.92
CA VAL A 12 4.45 1.77 1.90
C VAL A 12 4.52 3.08 1.14
N VAL A 13 3.58 3.98 1.40
CA VAL A 13 3.46 5.19 0.60
C VAL A 13 4.72 6.05 0.66
N GLN A 14 5.28 6.23 1.84
CA GLN A 14 6.43 7.11 2.02
C GLN A 14 7.34 6.56 3.10
N ASP A 15 8.64 6.82 2.96
CA ASP A 15 9.62 6.44 3.98
C ASP A 15 9.19 7.04 5.32
N PRO A 16 9.05 6.21 6.35
CA PRO A 16 8.55 6.68 7.64
C PRO A 16 9.51 7.54 8.44
N ASP A 17 10.75 7.68 7.98
CA ASP A 17 11.72 8.58 8.61
C ASP A 17 11.75 8.41 10.13
N GLY A 18 12.40 7.35 10.58
CA GLY A 18 12.57 7.08 12.00
C GLY A 18 11.46 6.28 12.64
N LYS A 19 10.40 5.96 11.93
CA LYS A 19 9.36 5.11 12.46
C LYS A 19 9.63 3.66 12.08
N GLU A 20 9.18 2.77 12.95
CA GLU A 20 9.40 1.36 12.73
C GLU A 20 8.32 0.78 11.84
N ILE A 21 8.69 0.30 10.66
CA ILE A 21 7.73 -0.34 9.76
C ILE A 21 8.01 -1.83 9.56
N THR A 22 9.09 -2.35 10.13
CA THR A 22 9.42 -3.77 9.92
C THR A 22 8.34 -4.68 10.45
N LEU A 23 7.54 -4.23 11.42
CA LEU A 23 6.43 -5.03 11.93
C LEU A 23 5.35 -5.27 10.87
N ALA A 24 5.31 -4.45 9.82
CA ALA A 24 4.37 -4.66 8.73
C ALA A 24 4.81 -5.79 7.81
N ALA A 25 6.05 -6.23 7.92
CA ALA A 25 6.59 -7.26 7.03
C ALA A 25 5.91 -8.61 7.21
N LYS A 26 5.19 -8.82 8.30
CA LYS A 26 4.43 -10.06 8.47
C LYS A 26 3.31 -10.20 7.47
N TYR A 27 2.90 -9.08 6.85
CA TYR A 27 1.83 -9.11 5.86
C TYR A 27 2.35 -9.28 4.43
N GLY A 28 3.63 -9.00 4.18
CA GLY A 28 4.19 -9.16 2.86
C GLY A 28 5.50 -8.39 2.72
N LYS A 29 6.05 -8.44 1.51
CA LYS A 29 7.30 -7.77 1.22
C LYS A 29 7.07 -6.26 1.22
N LEU A 30 7.90 -5.52 1.94
CA LEU A 30 7.77 -4.07 2.02
C LEU A 30 8.34 -3.42 0.75
N HIS A 31 7.56 -2.51 0.18
CA HIS A 31 7.99 -1.72 -0.97
C HIS A 31 7.69 -0.25 -0.67
N VAL A 32 8.73 0.49 -0.29
CA VAL A 32 8.59 1.91 0.02
C VAL A 32 8.63 2.71 -1.28
N ILE A 33 7.62 3.54 -1.52
CA ILE A 33 7.47 4.20 -2.81
C ILE A 33 8.16 5.58 -2.83
N LEU A 34 7.88 6.42 -1.83
CA LEU A 34 8.38 7.78 -1.80
C LEU A 34 9.38 7.99 -0.69
N THR A 35 10.29 8.94 -0.90
CA THR A 35 11.25 9.33 0.13
C THR A 35 10.71 10.41 1.05
N GLY A 36 9.69 11.14 0.61
CA GLY A 36 9.17 12.29 1.33
C GLY A 36 9.73 13.61 0.85
N LYS A 37 10.72 13.57 -0.06
CA LYS A 37 11.35 14.77 -0.58
C LYS A 37 10.87 15.14 -1.98
N GLU A 38 10.01 14.33 -2.57
CA GLU A 38 9.51 14.58 -3.91
C GLU A 38 8.57 15.77 -3.93
N SER A 39 8.57 16.52 -5.05
CA SER A 39 7.51 17.47 -5.32
C SER A 39 6.21 16.70 -5.51
N THR A 40 5.08 17.41 -5.44
CA THR A 40 3.78 16.75 -5.62
C THR A 40 3.67 16.07 -6.98
N ASP A 41 4.18 16.72 -8.03
CA ASP A 41 4.11 16.13 -9.38
C ASP A 41 4.93 14.84 -9.48
N VAL A 42 6.13 14.84 -8.91
CA VAL A 42 6.97 13.65 -8.92
C VAL A 42 6.34 12.54 -8.09
N ALA A 43 5.80 12.89 -6.92
CA ALA A 43 5.15 11.92 -6.06
C ALA A 43 3.95 11.29 -6.75
N LEU A 44 3.13 12.11 -7.40
CA LEU A 44 1.97 11.62 -8.13
C LEU A 44 2.39 10.59 -9.19
N ASN A 45 3.42 10.90 -9.97
CA ASN A 45 3.87 10.00 -11.03
C ASN A 45 4.43 8.69 -10.49
N LYS A 46 5.20 8.76 -9.39
CA LYS A 46 5.73 7.54 -8.78
C LYS A 46 4.62 6.66 -8.22
N LEU A 47 3.69 7.27 -7.50
CA LEU A 47 2.57 6.52 -6.92
C LEU A 47 1.72 5.89 -8.02
N HIS A 48 1.46 6.65 -9.07
CA HIS A 48 0.69 6.13 -10.21
C HIS A 48 1.37 4.89 -10.80
N ARG A 49 2.65 5.00 -11.10
CA ARG A 49 3.38 3.93 -11.74
C ARG A 49 3.47 2.68 -10.86
N VAL A 50 3.81 2.85 -9.59
CA VAL A 50 4.02 1.71 -8.70
C VAL A 50 2.70 1.05 -8.35
N LEU A 51 1.68 1.85 -8.00
CA LEU A 51 0.40 1.28 -7.57
C LEU A 51 -0.41 0.70 -8.72
N SER A 52 -0.03 0.99 -9.97
CA SER A 52 -0.67 0.35 -11.12
C SER A 52 -0.45 -1.15 -11.12
N GLU A 53 0.51 -1.64 -10.35
CA GLU A 53 0.80 -3.07 -10.27
C GLU A 53 0.14 -3.73 -9.05
N MET A 54 -0.62 -2.98 -8.27
CA MET A 54 -1.27 -3.52 -7.09
C MET A 54 -2.32 -4.56 -7.47
N LYS A 55 -2.30 -5.67 -6.77
CA LYS A 55 -3.18 -6.81 -7.05
C LYS A 55 -3.99 -7.16 -5.81
N PRO A 56 -5.13 -7.84 -6.00
CA PRO A 56 -5.88 -8.34 -4.84
C PRO A 56 -4.97 -9.15 -3.92
N GLY A 57 -5.09 -8.93 -2.64
CA GLY A 57 -4.24 -9.57 -1.65
C GLY A 57 -3.05 -8.74 -1.22
N ASP A 58 -2.71 -7.69 -1.97
CA ASP A 58 -1.68 -6.75 -1.52
C ASP A 58 -2.23 -5.81 -0.46
N TYR A 59 -1.33 -5.12 0.23
CA TYR A 59 -1.68 -4.22 1.31
C TYR A 59 -1.15 -2.83 1.02
N LEU A 60 -1.85 -1.82 1.53
CA LEU A 60 -1.39 -0.43 1.46
C LEU A 60 -1.10 0.04 2.88
N LEU A 61 0.08 0.62 3.08
CA LEU A 61 0.44 1.26 4.35
C LEU A 61 0.55 2.76 4.09
N PRO A 62 -0.54 3.53 4.34
CA PRO A 62 -0.57 4.95 4.03
C PRO A 62 0.05 5.77 5.15
N ILE A 63 1.32 6.04 5.04
CA ILE A 63 2.05 6.90 5.97
C ILE A 63 2.78 7.97 5.17
N GLY A 64 3.04 9.11 5.81
CA GLY A 64 3.74 10.21 5.19
C GLY A 64 2.89 11.46 5.12
N LYS A 65 3.15 12.30 4.11
CA LYS A 65 2.37 13.52 3.92
C LYS A 65 0.93 13.20 3.55
N SER A 66 0.00 13.98 4.09
CA SER A 66 -1.42 13.73 3.87
C SER A 66 -1.80 13.69 2.40
N ILE A 67 -1.24 14.60 1.60
CA ILE A 67 -1.55 14.62 0.17
C ILE A 67 -1.07 13.35 -0.52
N ASN A 68 0.10 12.86 -0.15
CA ASN A 68 0.63 11.63 -0.73
C ASN A 68 -0.22 10.43 -0.34
N MET A 69 -0.69 10.39 0.90
CA MET A 69 -1.56 9.31 1.35
C MET A 69 -2.89 9.31 0.58
N GLY A 70 -3.47 10.50 0.37
CA GLY A 70 -4.71 10.61 -0.37
C GLY A 70 -4.57 10.15 -1.82
N ILE A 71 -3.50 10.57 -2.47
CA ILE A 71 -3.22 10.15 -3.85
C ILE A 71 -3.03 8.64 -3.92
N ALA A 72 -2.30 8.07 -2.96
CA ALA A 72 -2.04 6.64 -2.94
C ALA A 72 -3.33 5.84 -2.77
N ILE A 73 -4.21 6.27 -1.87
CA ILE A 73 -5.48 5.58 -1.66
C ILE A 73 -6.32 5.62 -2.94
N HIS A 74 -6.33 6.76 -3.63
CA HIS A 74 -7.05 6.88 -4.89
C HIS A 74 -6.54 5.89 -5.93
N PHE A 75 -5.23 5.82 -6.12
CA PHE A 75 -4.66 4.92 -7.12
C PHE A 75 -4.82 3.46 -6.73
N ALA A 76 -4.67 3.13 -5.44
CA ALA A 76 -4.86 1.77 -4.97
C ALA A 76 -6.28 1.30 -5.27
N TRP A 77 -7.27 2.12 -4.96
CA TRP A 77 -8.66 1.82 -5.26
C TRP A 77 -8.85 1.61 -6.75
N HIS A 78 -8.38 2.57 -7.55
CA HIS A 78 -8.57 2.56 -8.99
C HIS A 78 -7.98 1.28 -9.63
N TYR A 79 -6.73 0.97 -9.28
CA TYR A 79 -6.05 -0.15 -9.93
C TYR A 79 -6.50 -1.50 -9.41
N LEU A 80 -6.90 -1.58 -8.15
CA LEU A 80 -7.47 -2.83 -7.66
C LEU A 80 -8.75 -3.16 -8.40
N LYS A 81 -9.59 -2.16 -8.68
CA LYS A 81 -10.81 -2.40 -9.43
C LYS A 81 -10.52 -2.84 -10.85
N ILE A 82 -9.55 -2.20 -11.49
CA ILE A 82 -9.17 -2.57 -12.86
C ILE A 82 -8.57 -3.97 -12.89
N ASN A 83 -7.69 -4.29 -11.94
CA ASN A 83 -6.93 -5.54 -11.98
C ASN A 83 -7.71 -6.74 -11.42
N SER A 84 -8.87 -6.51 -10.84
CA SER A 84 -9.68 -7.60 -10.29
C SER A 84 -10.66 -8.18 -11.28
N LEU A 85 -10.74 -7.61 -12.47
CA LEU A 85 -11.68 -8.03 -13.50
C LEU A 85 -13.11 -7.86 -12.99
N CYS A 86 -13.90 -8.93 -12.95
CA CYS A 86 -15.31 -8.81 -12.63
C CYS A 86 -15.66 -9.21 -11.21
N ASN A 87 -14.66 -9.52 -10.39
CA ASN A 87 -14.93 -9.97 -9.03
C ASN A 87 -14.86 -8.80 -8.05
N PRO A 88 -15.65 -8.82 -6.98
CA PRO A 88 -15.46 -7.87 -5.91
C PRO A 88 -14.04 -7.97 -5.36
N VAL A 89 -13.49 -6.85 -4.95
CA VAL A 89 -12.13 -6.80 -4.44
C VAL A 89 -12.10 -6.00 -3.16
N ASP A 90 -11.18 -6.35 -2.30
CA ASP A 90 -10.97 -5.66 -1.03
C ASP A 90 -9.71 -4.81 -1.12
N LEU A 91 -9.79 -3.61 -0.59
CA LEU A 91 -8.61 -2.78 -0.37
C LEU A 91 -8.19 -2.97 1.08
N ASN A 92 -7.04 -3.61 1.28
CA ASN A 92 -6.52 -3.90 2.61
C ASN A 92 -5.54 -2.82 3.02
N ILE A 93 -5.89 -2.09 4.07
CA ILE A 93 -5.07 -1.01 4.58
C ILE A 93 -4.50 -1.39 5.93
N LEU A 94 -3.20 -1.22 6.09
CA LEU A 94 -2.56 -1.47 7.38
C LEU A 94 -2.64 -0.22 8.24
N VAL A 95 -3.06 -0.41 9.49
CA VAL A 95 -3.24 0.67 10.44
C VAL A 95 -2.43 0.36 11.69
N TRP A 96 -1.65 1.34 12.16
CA TRP A 96 -0.88 1.17 13.37
C TRP A 96 -1.79 1.23 14.59
N ARG A 97 -1.71 0.21 15.43
CA ARG A 97 -2.45 0.17 16.70
C ARG A 97 -1.47 0.40 17.83
N ARG A 98 -1.51 1.60 18.37
CA ARG A 98 -0.56 2.03 19.38
C ARG A 98 -0.61 1.17 20.64
N GLU A 99 -1.81 0.82 21.07
CA GLU A 99 -2.00 0.06 22.29
C GLU A 99 -1.44 -1.35 22.20
N GLN A 100 -1.54 -1.97 21.02
CA GLN A 100 -1.05 -3.31 20.83
C GLN A 100 0.36 -3.34 20.25
N TYR A 101 0.89 -2.19 19.88
CA TYR A 101 2.19 -2.06 19.26
C TYR A 101 2.32 -2.96 18.02
N GLU A 102 1.33 -2.87 17.15
CA GLU A 102 1.31 -3.70 15.94
C GLU A 102 0.46 -3.04 14.87
N TYR A 103 0.61 -3.57 13.64
CA TYR A 103 -0.26 -3.20 12.53
C TYR A 103 -1.43 -4.17 12.46
N THR A 104 -2.60 -3.64 12.16
CA THR A 104 -3.78 -4.46 11.89
C THR A 104 -4.34 -4.09 10.53
N VAL A 105 -5.19 -4.95 9.98
CA VAL A 105 -5.77 -4.74 8.66
C VAL A 105 -7.15 -4.15 8.78
N GLU A 106 -7.36 -3.02 8.11
CA GLU A 106 -8.70 -2.48 7.88
C GLU A 106 -9.04 -2.73 6.43
N THR A 107 -10.16 -3.36 6.18
CA THR A 107 -10.52 -3.75 4.82
C THR A 107 -11.68 -2.92 4.32
N ILE A 108 -11.53 -2.32 3.14
CA ILE A 108 -12.59 -1.59 2.47
C ILE A 108 -13.05 -2.43 1.29
N LYS A 109 -14.34 -2.73 1.27
CA LYS A 109 -14.92 -3.48 0.16
C LYS A 109 -15.27 -2.51 -0.95
N LEU A 110 -14.71 -2.76 -2.11
CA LEU A 110 -14.87 -1.86 -3.25
C LEU A 110 -16.02 -2.26 -4.15
#